data_e294332e0363295e0d9c1ecc048f4ee4
#
_entry.id   e294332e0363295e0d9c1ecc048f4ee4
#
_cell.length_a   1.000
_cell.length_b   1.000
_cell.length_c   1.000
_cell.angle_alpha   90.00
_cell.angle_beta   90.00
_cell.angle_gamma   90.00
#
_symmetry.space_group_name_H-M   'P 1'
#
loop_
_entity.id
_entity.type
_entity.pdbx_description
1 polymer ?
#
loop_
_entity_poly.entity_id
_entity_poly.type
_entity_poly.pdbx_seq_one_letter_code
_entity_poly.pdbx_strand_id
1 'polypeptide(L)'
;MNKEKSCVEVVAAVIQSRDKYLCVQRGLTKFPYTSFKFEFPGGKVEGNESLPEALEREIREELECAIIVGELLLTVDHSYPDFNIRMHCFLCSASDKKFTLNEHINARWLTPEEMLDLDWAEADKPIVRLLTK
;
A
#
# COMPACT_ATOMS: atom_id res chain seq x y z
N MET A 1 10.98 2.26 32.24
CA MET A 1 11.49 1.33 31.24
C MET A 1 10.76 1.55 29.92
N ASN A 2 11.49 1.83 28.86
CA ASN A 2 10.89 2.10 27.56
C ASN A 2 10.53 0.79 26.88
N LYS A 3 9.26 0.65 26.53
CA LYS A 3 8.85 -0.43 25.65
C LYS A 3 9.21 -0.06 24.21
N GLU A 4 9.96 -0.89 23.56
CA GLU A 4 10.19 -0.74 22.14
C GLU A 4 8.89 -0.99 21.39
N LYS A 5 8.60 -0.14 20.42
CA LYS A 5 7.48 -0.36 19.52
C LYS A 5 7.79 -1.53 18.61
N SER A 6 6.80 -2.36 18.33
CA SER A 6 6.97 -3.40 17.32
C SER A 6 7.20 -2.77 15.95
N CYS A 7 8.09 -3.39 15.17
CA CYS A 7 8.30 -3.00 13.77
C CYS A 7 7.57 -4.01 12.89
N VAL A 8 6.59 -3.51 12.15
CA VAL A 8 5.78 -4.33 11.24
C VAL A 8 6.38 -4.22 9.85
N GLU A 9 6.74 -5.37 9.25
CA GLU A 9 7.24 -5.40 7.89
C GLU A 9 6.10 -5.66 6.93
N VAL A 10 5.92 -4.74 5.97
CA VAL A 10 4.82 -4.78 5.02
C VAL A 10 5.30 -4.54 3.59
N VAL A 11 4.46 -4.92 2.66
CA VAL A 11 4.68 -4.70 1.22
C VAL A 11 3.52 -3.91 0.67
N ALA A 12 3.78 -3.07 -0.33
CA ALA A 12 2.78 -2.26 -1.00
C ALA A 12 2.93 -2.34 -2.51
N ALA A 13 1.81 -2.41 -3.21
CA ALA A 13 1.77 -2.50 -4.66
C ALA A 13 1.40 -1.15 -5.26
N VAL A 14 2.31 -0.59 -6.04
CA VAL A 14 2.06 0.58 -6.88
C VAL A 14 1.63 0.01 -8.23
N ILE A 15 0.32 -0.24 -8.38
CA ILE A 15 -0.25 -0.88 -9.57
C ILE A 15 -0.52 0.18 -10.62
N GLN A 16 0.26 0.14 -11.69
CA GLN A 16 0.19 1.12 -12.76
C GLN A 16 -0.58 0.58 -13.95
N SER A 17 -1.47 1.41 -14.51
CA SER A 17 -2.12 1.18 -15.78
C SER A 17 -2.03 2.48 -16.57
N ARG A 18 -1.16 2.51 -17.59
CA ARG A 18 -0.84 3.71 -18.36
C ARG A 18 -0.29 4.79 -17.43
N ASP A 19 -0.94 5.96 -17.34
CA ASP A 19 -0.51 7.07 -16.49
C ASP A 19 -1.21 7.11 -15.14
N LYS A 20 -1.98 6.06 -14.81
CA LYS A 20 -2.77 6.01 -13.57
C LYS A 20 -2.31 4.90 -12.64
N TYR A 21 -2.54 5.12 -11.36
CA TYR A 21 -2.18 4.19 -10.29
C TYR A 21 -3.41 3.88 -9.45
N LEU A 22 -3.50 2.64 -8.98
CA LEU A 22 -4.61 2.22 -8.14
C LEU A 22 -4.39 2.68 -6.70
N CYS A 23 -5.30 3.53 -6.20
CA CYS A 23 -5.29 4.07 -4.85
C CYS A 23 -6.52 3.55 -4.13
N VAL A 24 -6.35 3.02 -2.92
CA VAL A 24 -7.44 2.44 -2.14
C VAL A 24 -7.60 3.18 -0.83
N GLN A 25 -8.81 3.16 -0.26
CA GLN A 25 -9.13 3.86 0.97
C GLN A 25 -9.56 2.86 2.03
N ARG A 26 -8.92 2.93 3.19
CA ARG A 26 -9.30 2.12 4.36
C ARG A 26 -10.62 2.58 4.94
N GLY A 27 -11.36 1.63 5.50
CA GLY A 27 -12.49 1.97 6.37
C GLY A 27 -12.00 2.33 7.77
N LEU A 28 -12.88 2.20 8.75
CA LEU A 28 -12.54 2.42 10.16
C LEU A 28 -11.50 1.40 10.61
N THR A 29 -10.45 1.87 11.26
CA THR A 29 -9.40 1.02 11.82
C THR A 29 -9.32 1.19 13.32
N LYS A 30 -8.44 0.43 13.97
CA LYS A 30 -8.15 0.53 15.39
C LYS A 30 -7.61 1.92 15.78
N PHE A 31 -6.97 2.63 14.85
CA PHE A 31 -6.31 3.91 15.12
C PHE A 31 -6.91 5.03 14.29
N PRO A 32 -7.20 6.22 14.91
CA PRO A 32 -7.71 7.36 14.15
C PRO A 32 -6.78 7.82 13.03
N TYR A 33 -5.46 7.72 13.24
CA TYR A 33 -4.47 8.22 12.27
C TYR A 33 -4.30 7.32 11.04
N THR A 34 -4.94 6.14 11.00
CA THR A 34 -4.98 5.29 9.82
C THR A 34 -6.39 5.10 9.27
N SER A 35 -7.43 5.49 10.04
CA SER A 35 -8.82 5.34 9.62
C SER A 35 -9.16 6.25 8.45
N PHE A 36 -9.82 5.69 7.44
CA PHE A 36 -10.31 6.39 6.25
C PHE A 36 -9.23 7.04 5.38
N LYS A 37 -7.96 6.69 5.61
CA LYS A 37 -6.86 7.21 4.80
C LYS A 37 -6.73 6.43 3.48
N PHE A 38 -6.25 7.12 2.45
CA PHE A 38 -5.85 6.45 1.22
C PHE A 38 -4.48 5.81 1.39
N GLU A 39 -4.26 4.72 0.69
CA GLU A 39 -3.00 3.98 0.72
C GLU A 39 -2.83 3.20 -0.58
N PHE A 40 -1.63 2.69 -0.82
CA PHE A 40 -1.42 1.69 -1.85
C PHE A 40 -1.74 0.33 -1.26
N PRO A 41 -2.40 -0.58 -2.02
CA PRO A 41 -2.80 -1.86 -1.47
C PRO A 41 -1.60 -2.74 -1.14
N GLY A 42 -1.72 -3.55 -0.10
CA GLY A 42 -0.68 -4.44 0.37
C GLY A 42 -0.95 -4.91 1.78
N GLY A 43 0.05 -5.41 2.45
CA GLY A 43 -0.13 -5.90 3.81
C GLY A 43 1.13 -6.52 4.39
N LYS A 44 0.97 -7.25 5.48
CA LYS A 44 2.07 -7.81 6.25
C LYS A 44 2.74 -8.99 5.55
N VAL A 45 4.06 -9.04 5.64
CA VAL A 45 4.84 -10.22 5.24
C VAL A 45 4.61 -11.30 6.29
N GLU A 46 4.30 -12.50 5.85
CA GLU A 46 4.04 -13.63 6.74
C GLU A 46 5.06 -14.74 6.55
N GLY A 47 5.46 -15.36 7.68
CA GLY A 47 6.33 -16.51 7.68
C GLY A 47 7.62 -16.32 6.88
N ASN A 48 7.88 -17.26 6.00
CA ASN A 48 9.09 -17.26 5.16
C ASN A 48 8.84 -16.76 3.74
N GLU A 49 7.78 -15.99 3.55
CA GLU A 49 7.49 -15.44 2.23
C GLU A 49 8.59 -14.48 1.78
N SER A 50 8.91 -14.52 0.49
CA SER A 50 9.65 -13.42 -0.12
C SER A 50 8.73 -12.19 -0.20
N LEU A 51 9.32 -11.01 -0.38
CA LEU A 51 8.51 -9.79 -0.49
C LEU A 51 7.55 -9.86 -1.68
N PRO A 52 7.95 -10.28 -2.90
CA PRO A 52 7.01 -10.44 -3.99
C PRO A 52 5.90 -11.45 -3.72
N GLU A 53 6.22 -12.58 -3.07
CA GLU A 53 5.21 -13.58 -2.73
C GLU A 53 4.16 -13.03 -1.77
N ALA A 54 4.62 -12.29 -0.74
CA ALA A 54 3.74 -11.64 0.21
C ALA A 54 2.80 -10.66 -0.49
N LEU A 55 3.35 -9.88 -1.43
CA LEU A 55 2.57 -8.88 -2.15
C LEU A 55 1.53 -9.53 -3.06
N GLU A 56 1.91 -10.56 -3.81
CA GLU A 56 0.96 -11.30 -4.66
C GLU A 56 -0.18 -11.87 -3.83
N ARG A 57 0.12 -12.45 -2.67
CA ARG A 57 -0.88 -13.00 -1.76
C ARG A 57 -1.81 -11.92 -1.22
N GLU A 58 -1.26 -10.82 -0.73
CA GLU A 58 -2.06 -9.73 -0.16
C GLU A 58 -3.01 -9.12 -1.19
N ILE A 59 -2.54 -8.90 -2.42
CA ILE A 59 -3.38 -8.33 -3.46
C ILE A 59 -4.48 -9.31 -3.88
N ARG A 60 -4.19 -10.60 -3.90
CA ARG A 60 -5.22 -11.60 -4.17
C ARG A 60 -6.28 -11.62 -3.07
N GLU A 61 -5.87 -11.53 -1.82
CA GLU A 61 -6.80 -11.51 -0.68
C GLU A 61 -7.65 -10.24 -0.64
N GLU A 62 -7.02 -9.08 -0.84
CA GLU A 62 -7.70 -7.79 -0.71
C GLU A 62 -8.53 -7.41 -1.93
N LEU A 63 -8.05 -7.71 -3.12
CA LEU A 63 -8.62 -7.21 -4.38
C LEU A 63 -9.07 -8.32 -5.32
N GLU A 64 -8.82 -9.58 -5.03
CA GLU A 64 -9.09 -10.72 -5.92
C GLU A 64 -8.50 -10.49 -7.31
N CYS A 65 -7.28 -9.97 -7.34
CA CYS A 65 -6.60 -9.56 -8.55
C CYS A 65 -5.21 -10.19 -8.60
N ALA A 66 -4.82 -10.71 -9.76
CA ALA A 66 -3.47 -11.21 -9.99
C ALA A 66 -2.60 -10.06 -10.52
N ILE A 67 -1.44 -9.89 -9.92
CA ILE A 67 -0.48 -8.86 -10.33
C ILE A 67 0.84 -9.47 -10.73
N ILE A 68 1.60 -8.72 -11.52
CA ILE A 68 3.00 -9.01 -11.79
C ILE A 68 3.80 -8.00 -11.00
N VAL A 69 4.60 -8.49 -10.04
CA VAL A 69 5.45 -7.65 -9.20
C VAL A 69 6.72 -7.31 -9.99
N GLY A 70 6.96 -6.02 -10.17
CA GLY A 70 8.14 -5.51 -10.87
C GLY A 70 9.23 -5.07 -9.90
N GLU A 71 9.84 -3.92 -10.20
CA GLU A 71 10.98 -3.42 -9.43
C GLU A 71 10.58 -2.82 -8.10
N LEU A 72 11.46 -2.92 -7.14
CA LEU A 72 11.34 -2.21 -5.86
C LEU A 72 11.58 -0.72 -6.12
N LEU A 73 10.59 0.11 -5.81
CA LEU A 73 10.70 1.56 -6.00
C LEU A 73 11.39 2.24 -4.83
N LEU A 74 10.97 1.90 -3.62
CA LEU A 74 11.55 2.44 -2.39
C LEU A 74 11.12 1.60 -1.20
N THR A 75 11.87 1.74 -0.11
CA THR A 75 11.49 1.21 1.20
C THR A 75 11.27 2.39 2.14
N VAL A 76 10.12 2.42 2.80
CA VAL A 76 9.73 3.47 3.72
C VAL A 76 9.81 2.97 5.15
N ASP A 77 10.56 3.68 5.99
CA ASP A 77 10.53 3.46 7.44
C ASP A 77 9.73 4.61 8.05
N HIS A 78 8.68 4.28 8.77
CA HIS A 78 7.82 5.28 9.40
C HIS A 78 7.44 4.85 10.82
N SER A 79 7.39 5.81 11.73
CA SER A 79 7.01 5.58 13.12
C SER A 79 5.63 6.19 13.38
N TYR A 80 4.64 5.32 13.60
CA TYR A 80 3.34 5.72 14.10
C TYR A 80 3.39 5.73 15.65
N PRO A 81 2.42 6.36 16.33
CA PRO A 81 2.45 6.40 17.79
C PRO A 81 2.51 5.02 18.44
N ASP A 82 1.86 4.01 17.87
CA ASP A 82 1.72 2.68 18.49
C ASP A 82 2.61 1.61 17.86
N PHE A 83 3.18 1.85 16.69
CA PHE A 83 4.03 0.87 16.00
C PHE A 83 4.92 1.54 14.96
N ASN A 84 6.01 0.86 14.63
CA ASN A 84 6.88 1.24 13.51
C ASN A 84 6.54 0.37 12.32
N ILE A 85 6.68 0.91 11.11
CA ILE A 85 6.42 0.18 9.88
C ILE A 85 7.64 0.29 8.97
N ARG A 86 7.99 -0.83 8.35
CA ARG A 86 8.93 -0.86 7.23
C ARG A 86 8.17 -1.38 6.02
N MET A 87 7.99 -0.52 5.04
CA MET A 87 7.16 -0.81 3.88
C MET A 87 7.98 -0.85 2.61
N HIS A 88 7.98 -2.00 1.94
CA HIS A 88 8.67 -2.20 0.67
C HIS A 88 7.66 -2.03 -0.46
N CYS A 89 7.90 -1.04 -1.32
CA CYS A 89 6.96 -0.61 -2.34
C CYS A 89 7.44 -1.01 -3.72
N PHE A 90 6.65 -1.83 -4.41
CA PHE A 90 6.99 -2.38 -5.72
C PHE A 90 6.10 -1.81 -6.81
N LEU A 91 6.70 -1.50 -7.95
CA LEU A 91 5.93 -1.20 -9.15
C LEU A 91 5.34 -2.50 -9.67
N CYS A 92 4.04 -2.49 -9.92
CA CYS A 92 3.31 -3.68 -10.34
C CYS A 92 2.43 -3.39 -11.55
N SER A 93 2.10 -4.44 -12.29
CA SER A 93 1.08 -4.38 -13.31
C SER A 93 0.02 -5.44 -13.02
N ALA A 94 -1.20 -5.20 -13.48
CA ALA A 94 -2.28 -6.17 -13.39
C ALA A 94 -2.69 -6.58 -14.80
N SER A 95 -2.90 -7.88 -15.01
CA SER A 95 -3.34 -8.39 -16.31
C SER A 95 -4.80 -7.99 -16.60
N ASP A 96 -5.58 -7.75 -15.56
CA ASP A 96 -6.97 -7.31 -15.66
C ASP A 96 -7.17 -6.14 -14.70
N LYS A 97 -7.87 -5.10 -15.18
CA LYS A 97 -8.20 -3.93 -14.34
C LYS A 97 -9.36 -4.19 -13.38
N LYS A 98 -10.01 -5.33 -13.51
CA LYS A 98 -11.11 -5.70 -12.64
C LYS A 98 -10.60 -6.17 -11.30
N PHE A 99 -11.23 -5.72 -10.24
CA PHE A 99 -10.92 -6.14 -8.88
C PHE A 99 -12.17 -6.06 -8.01
N THR A 100 -12.12 -6.74 -6.87
CA THR A 100 -13.19 -6.75 -5.87
C THR A 100 -12.62 -6.15 -4.59
N LEU A 101 -13.35 -5.24 -3.95
CA LEU A 101 -12.90 -4.65 -2.68
C LEU A 101 -13.36 -5.53 -1.52
N ASN A 102 -12.45 -6.33 -0.99
CA ASN A 102 -12.75 -7.19 0.17
C ASN A 102 -12.50 -6.48 1.51
N GLU A 103 -11.57 -5.52 1.55
CA GLU A 103 -11.17 -4.86 2.80
C GLU A 103 -11.27 -3.34 2.76
N HIS A 104 -11.22 -2.74 1.57
CA HIS A 104 -11.25 -1.29 1.41
C HIS A 104 -12.66 -0.79 1.10
N ILE A 105 -12.93 0.48 1.43
CA ILE A 105 -14.24 1.09 1.18
C ILE A 105 -14.29 1.84 -0.14
N ASN A 106 -13.14 2.10 -0.76
CA ASN A 106 -13.08 2.86 -2.00
C ASN A 106 -11.80 2.52 -2.76
N ALA A 107 -11.85 2.65 -4.08
CA ALA A 107 -10.69 2.50 -4.94
C ALA A 107 -10.80 3.45 -6.12
N ARG A 108 -9.68 4.05 -6.50
CA ARG A 108 -9.63 4.99 -7.63
C ARG A 108 -8.36 4.77 -8.44
N TRP A 109 -8.49 4.86 -9.75
CA TRP A 109 -7.35 4.96 -10.66
C TRP A 109 -7.06 6.44 -10.87
N LEU A 110 -5.89 6.89 -10.40
CA LEU A 110 -5.53 8.31 -10.39
C LEU A 110 -4.18 8.58 -11.04
N THR A 111 -4.09 9.73 -11.70
CA THR A 111 -2.80 10.26 -12.14
C THR A 111 -2.05 10.81 -10.92
N PRO A 112 -0.71 10.99 -11.01
CA PRO A 112 0.03 11.57 -9.89
C PRO A 112 -0.52 12.91 -9.40
N GLU A 113 -0.93 13.80 -10.32
CA GLU A 113 -1.50 15.08 -9.93
C GLU A 113 -2.78 14.94 -9.10
N GLU A 114 -3.64 13.99 -9.49
CA GLU A 114 -4.89 13.73 -8.77
C GLU A 114 -4.62 13.16 -7.38
N MET A 115 -3.51 12.44 -7.19
CA MET A 115 -3.13 11.89 -5.89
C MET A 115 -2.85 12.98 -4.85
N LEU A 116 -2.41 14.15 -5.27
CA LEU A 116 -2.01 15.23 -4.35
C LEU A 116 -3.16 15.75 -3.50
N ASP A 117 -4.40 15.55 -3.95
CA ASP A 117 -5.60 16.04 -3.24
C ASP A 117 -6.16 15.05 -2.23
N LEU A 118 -5.58 13.85 -2.12
CA LEU A 118 -6.10 12.81 -1.24
C LEU A 118 -5.49 12.88 0.16
N ASP A 119 -6.25 12.39 1.14
CA ASP A 119 -5.80 12.24 2.52
C ASP A 119 -5.09 10.90 2.69
N TRP A 120 -3.78 10.91 2.52
CA TRP A 120 -2.93 9.72 2.55
C TRP A 120 -2.50 9.32 3.95
N ALA A 121 -2.42 8.00 4.18
CA ALA A 121 -1.69 7.49 5.33
C ALA A 121 -0.25 8.03 5.29
N GLU A 122 0.29 8.41 6.45
CA GLU A 122 1.60 9.06 6.51
C GLU A 122 2.71 8.22 5.88
N ALA A 123 2.70 6.90 6.09
CA ALA A 123 3.72 6.02 5.53
C ALA A 123 3.69 5.96 4.00
N ASP A 124 2.55 6.29 3.37
CA ASP A 124 2.38 6.23 1.92
C ASP A 124 2.77 7.54 1.22
N LYS A 125 2.89 8.63 1.96
CA LYS A 125 3.24 9.93 1.39
C LYS A 125 4.57 9.95 0.62
N PRO A 126 5.62 9.26 1.05
CA PRO A 126 6.86 9.20 0.27
C PRO A 126 6.67 8.57 -1.10
N ILE A 127 5.75 7.61 -1.23
CA ILE A 127 5.44 6.99 -2.53
C ILE A 127 4.79 8.04 -3.45
N VAL A 128 3.81 8.77 -2.92
CA VAL A 128 3.13 9.82 -3.69
C VAL A 128 4.14 10.87 -4.16
N ARG A 129 5.05 11.28 -3.29
CA ARG A 129 6.11 12.23 -3.66
C ARG A 129 7.01 11.69 -4.77
N LEU A 130 7.35 10.41 -4.71
CA LEU A 130 8.17 9.79 -5.75
C LEU A 130 7.46 9.81 -7.10
N LEU A 131 6.17 9.49 -7.12
CA LEU A 131 5.39 9.40 -8.36
C LEU A 131 5.04 10.77 -8.95
N THR A 132 5.09 11.82 -8.15
CA THR A 132 4.71 13.18 -8.59
C THR A 132 5.90 14.04 -9.00
N LYS A 133 7.09 13.51 -8.99
CA LYS A 133 8.28 14.23 -9.45
C LYS A 133 8.31 14.42 -10.96
#